data_4d71993b1114731439215584da8c3c53
#
_entry.id   4d71993b1114731439215584da8c3c53
#
_cell.length_a   1.000
_cell.length_b   1.000
_cell.length_c   1.000
_cell.angle_alpha   90.00
_cell.angle_beta   90.00
_cell.angle_gamma   90.00
#
_symmetry.space_group_name_H-M   'P 1'
#
loop_
_entity.id
_entity.type
_entity.pdbx_description
1 polymer ?
#
loop_
_entity_poly.entity_id
_entity_poly.type
_entity_poly.pdbx_seq_one_letter_code
_entity_poly.pdbx_strand_id
1 'polypeptide(L)'
;PGASIIVANSAIDHTGNNEVDLSKADFEAKDTQGKTTNNPATPAVELIYTTFPTISNMNLVQGGPCSVVLFSTDEDVTSWETVYVDGKDKGSKFVKTPVKYIMDGVECLKNKSTGVDKNSKRLYNYIDAGYQYTEATTGYTGEVVYRKTAKTENGRTILADTNNSSNDFAVSTEIKPREYK
;
A
#
# COMPACT_ATOMS: atom_id res chain seq x y z
N PRO A 1 -4.50 7.75 -19.75
CA PRO A 1 -5.61 7.37 -18.87
C PRO A 1 -5.88 5.87 -18.97
N GLY A 2 -6.05 5.17 -17.81
CA GLY A 2 -6.27 3.73 -17.76
C GLY A 2 -5.00 2.87 -17.71
N ALA A 3 -3.82 3.44 -17.75
CA ALA A 3 -2.59 2.70 -17.47
C ALA A 3 -2.43 2.48 -15.96
N SER A 4 -1.85 1.37 -15.58
CA SER A 4 -1.50 1.01 -14.21
C SER A 4 -0.01 0.76 -14.08
N ILE A 5 0.54 1.00 -12.91
CA ILE A 5 1.93 0.74 -12.55
C ILE A 5 1.94 -0.34 -11.47
N ILE A 6 2.84 -1.30 -11.61
CA ILE A 6 3.11 -2.31 -10.58
C ILE A 6 4.41 -1.95 -9.87
N VAL A 7 4.31 -1.75 -8.56
CA VAL A 7 5.46 -1.62 -7.66
C VAL A 7 5.54 -2.88 -6.82
N ALA A 8 6.59 -3.67 -6.95
CA ALA A 8 6.79 -4.91 -6.21
C ALA A 8 7.83 -4.75 -5.09
N ASN A 9 7.68 -5.46 -3.99
CA ASN A 9 8.74 -5.59 -2.98
C ASN A 9 9.84 -6.54 -3.41
N SER A 10 9.50 -7.50 -4.31
CA SER A 10 10.42 -8.41 -4.95
C SER A 10 9.86 -8.74 -6.32
N ALA A 11 10.50 -8.22 -7.37
CA ALA A 11 10.02 -8.30 -8.75
C ALA A 11 10.49 -9.59 -9.44
N ILE A 12 10.17 -10.73 -8.86
CA ILE A 12 10.49 -12.06 -9.39
C ILE A 12 9.21 -12.88 -9.61
N ASP A 13 9.33 -14.07 -10.13
CA ASP A 13 8.23 -15.03 -10.24
C ASP A 13 7.93 -15.66 -8.87
N HIS A 14 6.74 -15.43 -8.34
CA HIS A 14 6.23 -15.96 -7.09
C HIS A 14 5.19 -17.07 -7.26
N THR A 15 4.94 -17.55 -8.48
CA THR A 15 3.88 -18.52 -8.76
C THR A 15 4.02 -19.84 -8.00
N GLY A 16 5.24 -20.21 -7.60
CA GLY A 16 5.51 -21.39 -6.75
C GLY A 16 4.91 -21.32 -5.34
N ASN A 17 4.47 -20.15 -4.88
CA ASN A 17 3.92 -19.90 -3.55
C ASN A 17 2.42 -19.54 -3.56
N ASN A 18 1.66 -19.98 -4.56
CA ASN A 18 0.26 -19.58 -4.79
C ASN A 18 0.07 -18.05 -4.98
N GLU A 19 1.07 -17.40 -5.53
CA GLU A 19 1.08 -15.97 -5.80
C GLU A 19 1.11 -15.67 -7.30
N VAL A 20 1.67 -14.56 -7.70
CA VAL A 20 1.68 -14.06 -9.07
C VAL A 20 3.12 -13.90 -9.56
N ASP A 21 3.34 -14.02 -10.87
CA ASP A 21 4.59 -13.61 -11.51
C ASP A 21 4.69 -12.07 -11.54
N LEU A 22 5.62 -11.52 -10.76
CA LEU A 22 5.95 -10.10 -10.70
C LEU A 22 7.27 -9.76 -11.43
N SER A 23 7.85 -10.71 -12.17
CA SER A 23 9.14 -10.50 -12.87
C SER A 23 9.11 -9.36 -13.90
N LYS A 24 7.90 -8.93 -14.30
CA LYS A 24 7.66 -7.80 -15.22
C LYS A 24 7.00 -6.60 -14.52
N ALA A 25 7.19 -6.45 -13.21
CA ALA A 25 6.79 -5.22 -12.52
C ALA A 25 7.50 -4.01 -13.10
N ASP A 26 6.84 -2.84 -13.07
CA ASP A 26 7.41 -1.61 -13.60
C ASP A 26 8.53 -1.07 -12.70
N PHE A 27 8.36 -1.27 -11.38
CA PHE A 27 9.32 -0.85 -10.37
C PHE A 27 9.43 -1.88 -9.25
N GLU A 28 10.56 -1.84 -8.55
CA GLU A 28 10.82 -2.66 -7.37
C GLU A 28 11.31 -1.79 -6.22
N ALA A 29 10.68 -1.94 -5.06
CA ALA A 29 11.18 -1.41 -3.81
C ALA A 29 12.33 -2.29 -3.31
N LYS A 30 13.53 -2.12 -3.88
CA LYS A 30 14.66 -3.02 -3.69
C LYS A 30 15.11 -3.10 -2.24
N ASP A 31 15.34 -4.32 -1.81
CA ASP A 31 15.95 -4.59 -0.53
C ASP A 31 17.45 -4.25 -0.57
N THR A 32 17.86 -3.32 0.29
CA THR A 32 19.25 -2.88 0.42
C THR A 32 20.07 -3.69 1.42
N GLN A 33 19.45 -4.63 2.14
CA GLN A 33 20.08 -5.45 3.19
C GLN A 33 20.17 -6.94 2.83
N GLY A 34 19.74 -7.33 1.63
CA GLY A 34 19.85 -8.71 1.14
C GLY A 34 18.90 -9.71 1.84
N LYS A 35 17.79 -9.25 2.41
CA LYS A 35 16.78 -10.11 3.05
C LYS A 35 15.80 -10.72 2.05
N THR A 36 15.66 -10.10 0.87
CA THR A 36 14.83 -10.57 -0.22
C THR A 36 15.60 -10.56 -1.53
N THR A 37 15.14 -11.34 -2.51
CA THR A 37 15.75 -11.37 -3.84
C THR A 37 15.28 -10.20 -4.68
N ASN A 38 16.22 -9.36 -5.11
CA ASN A 38 15.96 -8.27 -6.04
C ASN A 38 16.08 -8.74 -7.49
N ASN A 39 15.24 -8.20 -8.37
CA ASN A 39 15.37 -8.37 -9.82
C ASN A 39 16.29 -7.28 -10.38
N PRO A 40 17.48 -7.63 -10.91
CA PRO A 40 18.41 -6.63 -11.42
C PRO A 40 17.89 -5.87 -12.66
N ALA A 41 16.93 -6.45 -13.38
CA ALA A 41 16.36 -5.85 -14.59
C ALA A 41 15.23 -4.85 -14.29
N THR A 42 14.64 -4.88 -13.08
CA THR A 42 13.54 -3.98 -12.73
C THR A 42 14.08 -2.68 -12.13
N PRO A 43 13.62 -1.49 -12.59
CA PRO A 43 14.00 -0.21 -12.00
C PRO A 43 13.66 -0.13 -10.51
N ALA A 44 14.51 0.52 -9.73
CA ALA A 44 14.27 0.73 -8.31
C ALA A 44 13.28 1.86 -8.05
N VAL A 45 12.42 1.68 -7.05
CA VAL A 45 11.79 2.79 -6.33
C VAL A 45 12.74 3.24 -5.24
N GLU A 46 13.06 4.52 -5.18
CA GLU A 46 13.94 5.07 -4.17
C GLU A 46 13.25 5.18 -2.82
N LEU A 47 13.89 4.66 -1.77
CA LEU A 47 13.47 4.86 -0.39
C LEU A 47 14.08 6.18 0.13
N ILE A 48 13.32 7.27 0.06
CA ILE A 48 13.80 8.61 0.45
C ILE A 48 13.90 8.75 1.98
N TYR A 49 12.94 8.18 2.71
CA TYR A 49 12.87 8.29 4.16
C TYR A 49 12.32 7.01 4.80
N THR A 50 12.89 6.62 5.93
CA THR A 50 12.34 5.58 6.80
C THR A 50 12.48 5.96 8.27
N THR A 51 11.44 5.72 9.07
CA THR A 51 11.50 5.82 10.53
C THR A 51 12.27 4.64 11.15
N PHE A 52 12.30 3.50 10.46
CA PHE A 52 12.91 2.28 10.95
C PHE A 52 14.07 1.86 10.02
N PRO A 53 15.32 2.28 10.32
CA PRO A 53 16.46 2.02 9.43
C PRO A 53 16.80 0.54 9.26
N THR A 54 16.23 -0.35 10.07
CA THR A 54 16.34 -1.80 9.90
C THR A 54 15.37 -2.37 8.86
N ILE A 55 14.42 -1.56 8.37
CA ILE A 55 13.53 -1.91 7.26
C ILE A 55 14.16 -1.35 5.99
N SER A 56 14.56 -2.24 5.10
CA SER A 56 15.39 -1.93 3.94
C SER A 56 14.61 -1.71 2.65
N ASN A 57 13.31 -1.86 2.68
CA ASN A 57 12.43 -1.71 1.53
C ASN A 57 11.04 -1.20 1.95
N MET A 58 10.20 -0.91 0.98
CA MET A 58 8.79 -0.58 1.23
C MET A 58 8.08 -1.84 1.74
N ASN A 59 7.77 -1.87 3.02
CA ASN A 59 7.12 -3.00 3.64
C ASN A 59 5.62 -2.72 3.83
N LEU A 60 4.81 -3.21 2.91
CA LEU A 60 3.37 -3.32 3.12
C LEU A 60 3.14 -4.51 4.05
N VAL A 61 2.94 -4.22 5.33
CA VAL A 61 2.97 -5.23 6.39
C VAL A 61 1.85 -6.24 6.20
N GLN A 62 2.23 -7.48 5.99
CA GLN A 62 1.31 -8.60 5.99
C GLN A 62 0.56 -8.67 7.31
N GLY A 63 -0.77 -8.76 7.24
CA GLY A 63 -1.62 -8.75 8.43
C GLY A 63 -1.72 -7.39 9.12
N GLY A 64 -1.28 -6.31 8.49
CA GLY A 64 -1.41 -4.89 8.78
C GLY A 64 -1.34 -4.45 10.20
N PRO A 65 -1.68 -3.26 10.68
CA PRO A 65 -2.30 -2.17 9.89
C PRO A 65 -1.29 -1.51 8.94
N CYS A 66 -1.77 -1.10 7.79
CA CYS A 66 -1.00 -0.44 6.77
C CYS A 66 -1.84 0.67 6.12
N SER A 67 -1.40 1.91 6.26
CA SER A 67 -1.99 3.04 5.55
C SER A 67 -1.08 3.38 4.37
N VAL A 68 -1.63 3.43 3.18
CA VAL A 68 -0.94 3.83 1.96
C VAL A 68 -1.48 5.17 1.52
N VAL A 69 -0.58 6.12 1.28
CA VAL A 69 -0.94 7.46 0.80
C VAL A 69 -0.17 7.75 -0.47
N LEU A 70 -0.88 8.20 -1.49
CA LEU A 70 -0.29 8.77 -2.70
C LEU A 70 -0.25 10.28 -2.57
N PHE A 71 0.92 10.87 -2.78
CA PHE A 71 1.07 12.33 -2.77
C PHE A 71 2.04 12.78 -3.86
N SER A 72 2.01 14.07 -4.18
CA SER A 72 2.91 14.69 -5.15
C SER A 72 3.41 16.03 -4.61
N THR A 73 4.72 16.25 -4.68
CA THR A 73 5.36 17.49 -4.21
C THR A 73 6.70 17.70 -4.92
N ASP A 74 7.09 18.96 -5.05
CA ASP A 74 8.45 19.36 -5.44
C ASP A 74 9.32 19.71 -4.21
N GLU A 75 8.76 19.63 -2.99
CA GLU A 75 9.50 19.88 -1.76
C GLU A 75 10.40 18.68 -1.40
N ASP A 76 11.53 18.94 -0.76
CA ASP A 76 12.35 17.90 -0.13
C ASP A 76 11.61 17.33 1.08
N VAL A 77 11.09 16.11 0.94
CA VAL A 77 10.33 15.43 2.00
C VAL A 77 11.16 15.18 3.26
N THR A 78 12.47 15.14 3.16
CA THR A 78 13.38 14.99 4.33
C THR A 78 13.43 16.23 5.21
N SER A 79 13.01 17.37 4.68
CA SER A 79 12.91 18.64 5.41
C SER A 79 11.61 18.79 6.20
N TRP A 80 10.63 17.90 5.98
CA TRP A 80 9.33 18.01 6.64
C TRP A 80 9.42 17.72 8.13
N GLU A 81 8.50 18.32 8.89
CA GLU A 81 8.37 18.11 10.33
C GLU A 81 8.21 16.62 10.66
N THR A 82 8.91 16.17 11.71
CA THR A 82 8.69 14.83 12.27
C THR A 82 7.98 14.95 13.60
N VAL A 83 6.91 14.14 13.76
CA VAL A 83 6.03 14.16 14.92
C VAL A 83 5.87 12.77 15.54
N TYR A 84 5.49 12.72 16.81
CA TYR A 84 5.01 11.47 17.39
C TYR A 84 3.60 11.15 16.88
N VAL A 85 3.21 9.88 16.92
CA VAL A 85 1.81 9.49 16.65
C VAL A 85 0.89 10.23 17.63
N ASP A 86 -0.27 10.65 17.16
CA ASP A 86 -1.26 11.40 17.94
C ASP A 86 -1.49 10.75 19.30
N GLY A 87 -1.48 11.58 20.34
CA GLY A 87 -1.63 11.15 21.73
C GLY A 87 -0.39 10.51 22.35
N LYS A 88 0.76 10.56 21.67
CA LYS A 88 2.06 10.11 22.20
C LYS A 88 3.01 11.30 22.39
N ASP A 89 3.84 11.21 23.43
CA ASP A 89 4.90 12.18 23.74
C ASP A 89 6.30 11.57 23.63
N LYS A 90 6.38 10.27 23.32
CA LYS A 90 7.64 9.52 23.22
C LYS A 90 7.52 8.37 22.22
N GLY A 91 8.65 7.84 21.80
CA GLY A 91 8.76 6.74 20.85
C GLY A 91 9.37 7.19 19.51
N SER A 92 9.02 6.52 18.44
CA SER A 92 9.47 6.89 17.10
C SER A 92 8.70 8.09 16.56
N LYS A 93 9.42 8.99 15.89
CA LYS A 93 8.82 10.09 15.14
C LYS A 93 8.62 9.69 13.68
N PHE A 94 7.58 10.22 13.07
CA PHE A 94 7.18 9.97 11.70
C PHE A 94 7.12 11.29 10.94
N VAL A 95 7.40 11.26 9.64
CA VAL A 95 7.24 12.44 8.79
C VAL A 95 5.76 12.83 8.74
N LYS A 96 5.49 14.09 9.02
CA LYS A 96 4.14 14.66 8.91
C LYS A 96 3.91 15.12 7.48
N THR A 97 3.28 14.29 6.69
CA THR A 97 2.95 14.62 5.29
C THR A 97 1.90 15.74 5.24
N PRO A 98 2.21 16.89 4.61
CA PRO A 98 1.23 17.98 4.48
C PRO A 98 0.04 17.55 3.63
N VAL A 99 -1.18 17.73 4.15
CA VAL A 99 -2.43 17.29 3.53
C VAL A 99 -2.62 17.86 2.12
N LYS A 100 -2.15 19.08 1.87
CA LYS A 100 -2.24 19.75 0.55
C LYS A 100 -1.58 18.98 -0.60
N TYR A 101 -0.68 18.04 -0.30
CA TYR A 101 0.00 17.21 -1.29
C TYR A 101 -0.63 15.83 -1.46
N ILE A 102 -1.53 15.43 -0.56
CA ILE A 102 -2.17 14.11 -0.61
C ILE A 102 -3.18 14.08 -1.75
N MET A 103 -3.04 13.11 -2.61
CA MET A 103 -3.92 12.86 -3.75
C MET A 103 -4.98 11.80 -3.42
N ASP A 104 -4.59 10.76 -2.70
CA ASP A 104 -5.46 9.64 -2.31
C ASP A 104 -4.84 8.90 -1.12
N GLY A 105 -5.66 8.17 -0.38
CA GLY A 105 -5.20 7.34 0.75
C GLY A 105 -6.09 6.13 0.96
N VAL A 106 -5.48 5.02 1.33
CA VAL A 106 -6.15 3.74 1.60
C VAL A 106 -5.72 3.22 2.96
N GLU A 107 -6.69 2.93 3.81
CA GLU A 107 -6.47 2.32 5.12
C GLU A 107 -6.73 0.82 5.06
N CYS A 108 -5.68 0.02 5.32
CA CYS A 108 -5.81 -1.41 5.53
C CYS A 108 -5.49 -1.75 6.98
N LEU A 109 -6.44 -2.34 7.69
CA LEU A 109 -6.25 -2.84 9.05
C LEU A 109 -5.71 -4.27 9.04
N LYS A 110 -5.35 -4.76 10.21
CA LYS A 110 -5.00 -6.18 10.40
C LYS A 110 -6.10 -7.07 9.83
N ASN A 111 -5.69 -8.21 9.30
CA ASN A 111 -6.64 -9.22 8.85
C ASN A 111 -7.56 -9.69 10.00
N LYS A 112 -8.70 -10.26 9.65
CA LYS A 112 -9.72 -10.65 10.62
C LYS A 112 -9.21 -11.69 11.61
N SER A 113 -8.38 -12.62 11.19
CA SER A 113 -7.85 -13.69 12.05
C SER A 113 -6.92 -13.19 13.15
N THR A 114 -6.19 -12.09 12.90
CA THR A 114 -5.31 -11.45 13.89
C THR A 114 -6.01 -10.37 14.70
N GLY A 115 -7.30 -10.12 14.44
CA GLY A 115 -8.15 -9.18 15.13
C GLY A 115 -8.17 -7.78 14.48
N VAL A 116 -9.27 -7.48 13.82
CA VAL A 116 -9.52 -6.14 13.27
C VAL A 116 -9.69 -5.15 14.45
N ASP A 117 -8.78 -4.20 14.55
CA ASP A 117 -8.85 -3.14 15.54
C ASP A 117 -9.03 -1.77 14.86
N LYS A 118 -10.24 -1.23 14.96
CA LYS A 118 -10.59 0.09 14.41
C LYS A 118 -9.77 1.24 15.00
N ASN A 119 -9.28 1.09 16.25
CA ASN A 119 -8.45 2.09 16.91
C ASN A 119 -7.02 2.14 16.29
N SER A 120 -6.66 1.17 15.49
CA SER A 120 -5.39 1.19 14.76
C SER A 120 -5.44 1.95 13.44
N LYS A 121 -6.61 2.44 13.02
CA LYS A 121 -6.77 3.34 11.86
C LYS A 121 -5.88 4.58 12.01
N ARG A 122 -5.18 4.95 10.94
CA ARG A 122 -4.19 6.05 10.93
C ARG A 122 -4.63 7.25 10.10
N LEU A 123 -5.32 7.01 8.99
CA LEU A 123 -5.77 8.11 8.13
C LEU A 123 -6.95 8.84 8.76
N TYR A 124 -6.91 10.16 8.69
CA TYR A 124 -8.05 10.99 9.07
C TYR A 124 -9.25 10.75 8.15
N ASN A 125 -10.45 10.89 8.68
CA ASN A 125 -11.69 10.60 7.95
C ASN A 125 -11.90 11.46 6.69
N TYR A 126 -11.25 12.61 6.60
CA TYR A 126 -11.31 13.44 5.39
C TYR A 126 -10.36 12.96 4.29
N ILE A 127 -9.43 12.03 4.58
CA ILE A 127 -8.60 11.35 3.59
C ILE A 127 -9.23 10.00 3.25
N ASP A 128 -9.56 9.20 4.27
CA ASP A 128 -10.23 7.91 4.13
C ASP A 128 -11.15 7.69 5.35
N ALA A 129 -12.46 7.78 5.13
CA ALA A 129 -13.44 7.58 6.21
C ALA A 129 -13.61 6.11 6.62
N GLY A 130 -13.16 5.18 5.77
CA GLY A 130 -13.28 3.75 5.99
C GLY A 130 -11.96 3.05 6.30
N TYR A 131 -11.97 1.76 6.09
CA TYR A 131 -10.82 0.87 6.13
C TYR A 131 -11.18 -0.44 5.43
N GLN A 132 -10.14 -1.18 5.04
CA GLN A 132 -10.29 -2.54 4.51
C GLN A 132 -9.43 -3.53 5.30
N TYR A 133 -9.71 -4.81 5.20
CA TYR A 133 -8.93 -5.90 5.76
C TYR A 133 -9.21 -7.20 4.99
N THR A 134 -8.30 -8.17 5.11
CA THR A 134 -8.47 -9.50 4.53
C THR A 134 -8.95 -10.51 5.58
N GLU A 135 -9.49 -11.64 5.14
CA GLU A 135 -9.87 -12.77 6.00
C GLU A 135 -8.68 -13.71 6.26
N ALA A 136 -7.54 -13.46 5.61
CA ALA A 136 -6.35 -14.31 5.66
C ALA A 136 -5.96 -14.75 7.07
N THR A 137 -5.73 -16.05 7.25
CA THR A 137 -5.31 -16.64 8.53
C THR A 137 -3.80 -16.82 8.61
N THR A 138 -3.15 -16.90 7.45
CA THR A 138 -1.70 -17.08 7.29
C THR A 138 -1.21 -16.22 6.13
N GLY A 139 0.09 -16.20 5.87
CA GLY A 139 0.64 -15.69 4.61
C GLY A 139 0.32 -16.60 3.43
N TYR A 140 0.49 -16.07 2.22
CA TYR A 140 0.36 -16.82 0.96
C TYR A 140 -1.03 -17.44 0.72
N THR A 141 -2.08 -16.77 1.17
CA THR A 141 -3.47 -17.21 0.94
C THR A 141 -4.02 -16.74 -0.42
N GLY A 142 -3.28 -15.90 -1.14
CA GLY A 142 -3.73 -15.30 -2.40
C GLY A 142 -4.77 -14.20 -2.22
N GLU A 143 -5.10 -13.80 -0.99
CA GLU A 143 -6.03 -12.70 -0.78
C GLU A 143 -5.41 -11.34 -1.12
N VAL A 144 -6.18 -10.55 -1.85
CA VAL A 144 -5.82 -9.18 -2.25
C VAL A 144 -6.96 -8.22 -1.97
N VAL A 145 -6.60 -6.99 -1.64
CA VAL A 145 -7.53 -5.86 -1.59
C VAL A 145 -7.47 -5.16 -2.95
N TYR A 146 -8.60 -4.97 -3.58
CA TYR A 146 -8.70 -4.30 -4.88
C TYR A 146 -9.77 -3.20 -4.85
N ARG A 147 -9.55 -2.15 -5.66
CA ARG A 147 -10.52 -1.06 -5.81
C ARG A 147 -11.61 -1.48 -6.80
N LYS A 148 -12.87 -1.38 -6.39
CA LYS A 148 -14.03 -1.76 -7.20
C LYS A 148 -14.21 -0.85 -8.42
N THR A 149 -14.80 -1.38 -9.47
CA THR A 149 -15.27 -0.58 -10.60
C THR A 149 -16.58 0.11 -10.22
N ALA A 150 -16.63 1.44 -10.33
CA ALA A 150 -17.86 2.21 -10.16
C ALA A 150 -18.73 2.17 -11.41
N LYS A 151 -18.11 2.36 -12.59
CA LYS A 151 -18.78 2.35 -13.89
C LYS A 151 -17.80 2.14 -15.05
N THR A 152 -18.34 1.86 -16.22
CA THR A 152 -17.61 1.96 -17.49
C THR A 152 -18.21 3.08 -18.32
N GLU A 153 -17.38 3.99 -18.82
CA GLU A 153 -17.80 5.15 -19.59
C GLU A 153 -16.87 5.32 -20.81
N ASN A 154 -17.45 5.33 -22.01
CA ASN A 154 -16.70 5.43 -23.27
C ASN A 154 -15.59 4.38 -23.40
N GLY A 155 -15.84 3.14 -22.96
CA GLY A 155 -14.86 2.04 -22.98
C GLY A 155 -13.78 2.16 -21.89
N ARG A 156 -13.85 3.14 -20.99
CA ARG A 156 -12.93 3.35 -19.89
C ARG A 156 -13.54 2.88 -18.58
N THR A 157 -12.82 2.07 -17.82
CA THR A 157 -13.18 1.72 -16.46
C THR A 157 -12.93 2.90 -15.53
N ILE A 158 -13.94 3.28 -14.75
CA ILE A 158 -13.87 4.28 -13.69
C ILE A 158 -13.95 3.54 -12.35
N LEU A 159 -12.91 3.66 -11.55
CA LEU A 159 -12.84 3.02 -10.24
C LEU A 159 -13.65 3.80 -9.20
N ALA A 160 -14.16 3.09 -8.20
CA ALA A 160 -14.86 3.70 -7.08
C ALA A 160 -13.91 4.57 -6.26
N ASP A 161 -14.35 5.77 -5.93
CA ASP A 161 -13.61 6.71 -5.11
C ASP A 161 -14.59 7.62 -4.36
N THR A 162 -14.85 7.26 -3.12
CA THR A 162 -15.74 8.00 -2.21
C THR A 162 -15.00 8.51 -0.97
N ASN A 163 -13.67 8.45 -0.97
CA ASN A 163 -12.81 8.66 0.20
C ASN A 163 -13.23 7.75 1.38
N ASN A 164 -13.62 6.52 1.07
CA ASN A 164 -14.03 5.55 2.06
C ASN A 164 -13.66 4.12 1.60
N SER A 165 -12.54 3.62 2.09
CA SER A 165 -12.03 2.29 1.72
C SER A 165 -13.02 1.15 1.95
N SER A 166 -13.93 1.27 2.92
CA SER A 166 -14.97 0.25 3.14
C SER A 166 -15.99 0.19 1.99
N ASN A 167 -16.22 1.32 1.33
CA ASN A 167 -17.11 1.40 0.17
C ASN A 167 -16.39 1.08 -1.14
N ASP A 168 -15.15 1.57 -1.27
CA ASP A 168 -14.43 1.63 -2.55
C ASP A 168 -13.65 0.36 -2.86
N PHE A 169 -13.30 -0.42 -1.84
CA PHE A 169 -12.50 -1.63 -2.00
C PHE A 169 -13.27 -2.89 -1.63
N ALA A 170 -12.79 -4.02 -2.14
CA ALA A 170 -13.24 -5.35 -1.79
C ALA A 170 -12.02 -6.30 -1.70
N VAL A 171 -12.26 -7.51 -1.21
CA VAL A 171 -11.27 -8.59 -1.11
C VAL A 171 -11.55 -9.63 -2.18
N SER A 172 -10.49 -10.20 -2.75
CA SER A 172 -10.54 -11.30 -3.71
C SER A 172 -9.44 -12.30 -3.38
N THR A 173 -9.65 -13.56 -3.78
CA THR A 173 -8.61 -14.61 -3.76
C THR A 173 -7.90 -14.73 -5.12
N GLU A 174 -8.26 -13.92 -6.10
CA GLU A 174 -7.61 -13.88 -7.40
C GLU A 174 -6.70 -12.67 -7.51
N ILE A 175 -5.42 -12.91 -7.66
CA ILE A 175 -4.41 -11.88 -7.90
C ILE A 175 -4.32 -11.66 -9.41
N LYS A 176 -4.84 -10.54 -9.89
CA LYS A 176 -4.84 -10.17 -11.32
C LYS A 176 -4.31 -8.76 -11.51
N PRO A 177 -2.99 -8.58 -11.52
CA PRO A 177 -2.39 -7.27 -11.75
C PRO A 177 -2.86 -6.67 -13.09
N ARG A 178 -3.18 -5.38 -13.09
CA ARG A 178 -3.67 -4.63 -14.26
C ARG A 178 -5.06 -5.00 -14.78
N GLU A 179 -5.76 -5.92 -14.13
CA GLU A 179 -7.17 -6.20 -14.44
C GLU A 179 -8.08 -5.45 -13.47
N TYR A 180 -9.22 -4.97 -13.98
CA TYR A 180 -10.25 -4.29 -13.19
C TYR A 180 -11.44 -5.22 -12.99
N LYS A 181 -12.02 -5.21 -11.79
CA LYS A 181 -13.21 -6.00 -11.44
C LYS A 181 -14.44 -5.13 -11.22
#